data_8f2801b4d823c936fb211676f65f63e9
#
_entry.id   8f2801b4d823c936fb211676f65f63e9
#
_cell.length_a   1.000
_cell.length_b   1.000
_cell.length_c   1.000
_cell.angle_alpha   90.00
_cell.angle_beta   90.00
_cell.angle_gamma   90.00
#
_symmetry.space_group_name_H-M   'P 1'
#
loop_
_entity.id
_entity.type
_entity.pdbx_description
1 polymer ?
#
loop_
_entity_poly.entity_id
_entity_poly.type
_entity_poly.pdbx_seq_one_letter_code
_entity_poly.pdbx_strand_id
1 'polypeptide(L)'
;MPKHFVGLDIGGSTIKSVIVNSAGEQIGPIVEVKSLVKNGYEATFGQLDLAINELCAGAGISVADVGGIGLDVPAPSSGGVIWGKANLGDDWVGTDICAKLNARTGIPVHMTNDCNAAAIGEYSIRHKHIGSLLLVAPGTGLGGGFVLPGGKVYEGTNGLALEVGHISVPFLEDNGELPACTCGLKGCMEAWVSLVALRRCLQNELRKPEWATHHLNSPDSTIEEKAFQLRTLAENGDALAIQLFKRQGYILGYGIADLVRVLDPGLVVLGGGLAESKFRDQFLDWVKGGFNERAWSVYRHSPIEPEKITTHFEWAEGGDGAASIGMAYTARELFGH
;
A
#
# COMPACT_ATOMS: atom_id res chain seq x y z
N MET A 1 -9.14 -22.77 23.64
CA MET A 1 -9.18 -21.51 22.88
C MET A 1 -8.14 -21.60 21.79
N PRO A 2 -8.43 -21.18 20.56
CA PRO A 2 -7.44 -21.16 19.49
C PRO A 2 -6.29 -20.26 19.90
N LYS A 3 -5.05 -20.73 19.64
CA LYS A 3 -3.84 -20.06 20.14
C LYS A 3 -3.08 -19.29 19.07
N HIS A 4 -3.43 -19.48 17.80
CA HIS A 4 -2.66 -18.97 16.67
C HIS A 4 -3.54 -18.40 15.56
N PHE A 5 -3.06 -17.37 14.86
CA PHE A 5 -3.78 -16.66 13.83
C PHE A 5 -2.84 -16.43 12.64
N VAL A 6 -3.33 -16.71 11.44
CA VAL A 6 -2.58 -16.62 10.21
C VAL A 6 -2.95 -15.35 9.46
N GLY A 7 -1.95 -14.65 8.95
CA GLY A 7 -2.10 -13.53 8.02
C GLY A 7 -1.50 -13.88 6.66
N LEU A 8 -2.24 -13.62 5.60
CA LEU A 8 -1.90 -13.95 4.22
C LEU A 8 -2.03 -12.69 3.37
N ASP A 9 -0.93 -12.25 2.76
CA ASP A 9 -0.87 -11.15 1.81
C ASP A 9 -0.78 -11.74 0.40
N ILE A 10 -1.86 -11.62 -0.39
CA ILE A 10 -1.94 -12.16 -1.75
C ILE A 10 -1.49 -11.09 -2.73
N GLY A 11 -0.21 -11.05 -3.04
CA GLY A 11 0.33 -10.18 -4.07
C GLY A 11 0.15 -10.72 -5.51
N GLY A 12 0.49 -9.91 -6.49
CA GLY A 12 0.40 -10.30 -7.92
C GLY A 12 1.32 -11.45 -8.33
N SER A 13 2.42 -11.69 -7.60
CA SER A 13 3.42 -12.72 -7.92
C SER A 13 3.62 -13.71 -6.79
N THR A 14 3.57 -13.27 -5.55
CA THR A 14 3.83 -14.05 -4.34
C THR A 14 2.73 -13.87 -3.31
N ILE A 15 2.57 -14.86 -2.43
CA ILE A 15 1.81 -14.77 -1.19
C ILE A 15 2.83 -14.72 -0.07
N LYS A 16 2.78 -13.68 0.75
CA LYS A 16 3.55 -13.59 1.99
C LYS A 16 2.65 -13.90 3.16
N SER A 17 3.15 -14.70 4.08
CA SER A 17 2.32 -15.20 5.18
C SER A 17 3.09 -15.24 6.49
N VAL A 18 2.36 -14.94 7.57
CA VAL A 18 2.87 -14.96 8.94
C VAL A 18 1.88 -15.67 9.85
N ILE A 19 2.37 -16.10 11.02
CA ILE A 19 1.54 -16.62 12.08
C ILE A 19 1.86 -15.90 13.38
N VAL A 20 0.83 -15.50 14.12
CA VAL A 20 0.96 -14.90 15.46
C VAL A 20 0.27 -15.75 16.50
N ASN A 21 0.77 -15.68 17.73
CA ASN A 21 0.11 -16.30 18.89
C ASN A 21 -1.00 -15.40 19.47
N SER A 22 -1.68 -15.85 20.52
CA SER A 22 -2.74 -15.08 21.19
C SER A 22 -2.26 -13.77 21.83
N ALA A 23 -0.96 -13.63 22.12
CA ALA A 23 -0.38 -12.37 22.58
C ALA A 23 -0.12 -11.38 21.44
N GLY A 24 -0.19 -11.83 20.17
CA GLY A 24 0.16 -11.05 18.99
C GLY A 24 1.62 -11.12 18.61
N GLU A 25 2.38 -12.04 19.20
CA GLU A 25 3.79 -12.23 18.86
C GLU A 25 3.91 -13.13 17.64
N GLN A 26 4.69 -12.70 16.64
CA GLN A 26 4.98 -13.53 15.47
C GLN A 26 5.80 -14.75 15.91
N ILE A 27 5.36 -15.92 15.46
CA ILE A 27 6.04 -17.19 15.70
C ILE A 27 6.55 -17.77 14.38
N GLY A 28 7.87 -17.92 14.28
CA GLY A 28 8.51 -18.39 13.05
C GLY A 28 8.77 -17.29 12.01
N PRO A 29 9.41 -17.66 10.89
CA PRO A 29 9.72 -16.73 9.79
C PRO A 29 8.49 -16.41 8.94
N ILE A 30 8.62 -15.37 8.10
CA ILE A 30 7.67 -15.14 6.99
C ILE A 30 7.86 -16.29 5.99
N VAL A 31 6.75 -16.87 5.56
CA VAL A 31 6.72 -17.86 4.47
C VAL A 31 6.28 -17.17 3.19
N GLU A 32 6.98 -17.42 2.09
CA GLU A 32 6.67 -16.85 0.80
C GLU A 32 6.50 -17.95 -0.25
N VAL A 33 5.35 -17.95 -0.94
CA VAL A 33 5.03 -18.89 -2.01
C VAL A 33 4.53 -18.15 -3.26
N LYS A 34 4.46 -18.79 -4.42
CA LYS A 34 3.91 -18.19 -5.65
C LYS A 34 2.40 -17.94 -5.48
N SER A 35 1.89 -16.79 -5.90
CA SER A 35 0.47 -16.47 -5.75
C SER A 35 -0.43 -17.14 -6.79
N LEU A 36 0.03 -17.29 -8.03
CA LEU A 36 -0.71 -17.84 -9.16
C LEU A 36 -2.07 -17.16 -9.43
N VAL A 37 -2.25 -15.93 -9.03
CA VAL A 37 -3.53 -15.18 -9.10
C VAL A 37 -4.11 -15.08 -10.52
N LYS A 38 -3.24 -15.08 -11.53
CA LYS A 38 -3.66 -15.06 -12.94
C LYS A 38 -4.13 -16.42 -13.47
N ASN A 39 -3.86 -17.50 -12.74
CA ASN A 39 -4.26 -18.86 -13.08
C ASN A 39 -5.63 -19.22 -12.46
N GLY A 40 -6.28 -18.27 -11.81
CA GLY A 40 -7.56 -18.43 -11.15
C GLY A 40 -7.46 -18.61 -9.64
N TYR A 41 -8.58 -18.38 -8.95
CA TYR A 41 -8.61 -18.44 -7.48
C TYR A 41 -8.33 -19.85 -6.94
N GLU A 42 -8.74 -20.92 -7.63
CA GLU A 42 -8.45 -22.31 -7.19
C GLU A 42 -6.95 -22.62 -7.19
N ALA A 43 -6.20 -22.13 -8.20
CA ALA A 43 -4.76 -22.28 -8.23
C ALA A 43 -4.10 -21.54 -7.06
N THR A 44 -4.59 -20.33 -6.74
CA THR A 44 -4.14 -19.55 -5.59
C THR A 44 -4.49 -20.27 -4.28
N PHE A 45 -5.65 -20.86 -4.14
CA PHE A 45 -6.02 -21.61 -2.92
C PHE A 45 -5.09 -22.79 -2.66
N GLY A 46 -4.61 -23.47 -3.70
CA GLY A 46 -3.56 -24.47 -3.54
C GLY A 46 -2.26 -23.93 -2.96
N GLN A 47 -1.92 -22.68 -3.28
CA GLN A 47 -0.77 -21.98 -2.71
C GLN A 47 -1.04 -21.47 -1.29
N LEU A 48 -2.27 -21.07 -0.96
CA LEU A 48 -2.66 -20.74 0.41
C LEU A 48 -2.56 -21.96 1.34
N ASP A 49 -3.03 -23.12 0.89
CA ASP A 49 -2.86 -24.37 1.64
C ASP A 49 -1.39 -24.67 1.90
N LEU A 50 -0.53 -24.51 0.89
CA LEU A 50 0.91 -24.71 1.02
C LEU A 50 1.50 -23.75 2.07
N ALA A 51 1.20 -22.46 1.95
CA ALA A 51 1.68 -21.44 2.88
C ALA A 51 1.24 -21.71 4.33
N ILE A 52 -0.05 -22.05 4.55
CA ILE A 52 -0.56 -22.35 5.88
C ILE A 52 0.13 -23.60 6.48
N ASN A 53 0.32 -24.65 5.67
CA ASN A 53 1.00 -25.85 6.13
C ASN A 53 2.48 -25.59 6.47
N GLU A 54 3.21 -24.83 5.64
CA GLU A 54 4.59 -24.45 5.90
C GLU A 54 4.74 -23.57 7.14
N LEU A 55 3.83 -22.61 7.35
CA LEU A 55 3.80 -21.80 8.57
C LEU A 55 3.60 -22.67 9.82
N CYS A 56 2.60 -23.55 9.79
CA CYS A 56 2.30 -24.42 10.93
C CYS A 56 3.48 -25.37 11.22
N ALA A 57 4.07 -25.96 10.18
CA ALA A 57 5.23 -26.83 10.33
C ALA A 57 6.44 -26.06 10.90
N GLY A 58 6.73 -24.87 10.41
CA GLY A 58 7.80 -24.01 10.88
C GLY A 58 7.62 -23.53 12.33
N ALA A 59 6.37 -23.34 12.75
CA ALA A 59 6.00 -22.98 14.13
C ALA A 59 5.86 -24.19 15.07
N GLY A 60 5.93 -25.41 14.56
CA GLY A 60 5.77 -26.65 15.36
C GLY A 60 4.36 -26.85 15.89
N ILE A 61 3.33 -26.38 15.19
CA ILE A 61 1.91 -26.48 15.55
C ILE A 61 1.10 -27.24 14.49
N SER A 62 -0.09 -27.67 14.85
CA SER A 62 -1.05 -28.24 13.91
C SER A 62 -1.92 -27.15 13.26
N VAL A 63 -2.37 -27.36 12.02
CA VAL A 63 -3.37 -26.49 11.38
C VAL A 63 -4.66 -26.40 12.22
N ALA A 64 -4.98 -27.45 12.98
CA ALA A 64 -6.13 -27.46 13.90
C ALA A 64 -5.97 -26.48 15.09
N ASP A 65 -4.77 -25.98 15.36
CA ASP A 65 -4.51 -24.97 16.39
C ASP A 65 -4.70 -23.53 15.88
N VAL A 66 -4.98 -23.36 14.57
CA VAL A 66 -5.25 -22.05 13.94
C VAL A 66 -6.72 -21.68 14.19
N GLY A 67 -6.91 -20.56 14.87
CA GLY A 67 -8.23 -20.05 15.24
C GLY A 67 -8.86 -19.10 14.22
N GLY A 68 -8.07 -18.55 13.30
CA GLY A 68 -8.55 -17.62 12.30
C GLY A 68 -7.52 -17.29 11.25
N ILE A 69 -8.00 -16.95 10.07
CA ILE A 69 -7.22 -16.51 8.93
C ILE A 69 -7.65 -15.09 8.56
N GLY A 70 -6.71 -14.16 8.49
CA GLY A 70 -6.89 -12.89 7.82
C GLY A 70 -6.15 -12.93 6.48
N LEU A 71 -6.78 -12.43 5.43
CA LEU A 71 -6.12 -12.32 4.13
C LEU A 71 -6.40 -10.97 3.49
N ASP A 72 -5.52 -10.54 2.64
CA ASP A 72 -5.77 -9.41 1.77
C ASP A 72 -5.58 -9.77 0.30
N VAL A 73 -6.16 -8.91 -0.55
CA VAL A 73 -6.12 -9.05 -1.99
C VAL A 73 -5.91 -7.69 -2.65
N PRO A 74 -5.15 -7.61 -3.75
CA PRO A 74 -4.91 -6.35 -4.47
C PRO A 74 -6.08 -6.02 -5.41
N ALA A 75 -7.30 -5.98 -4.86
CA ALA A 75 -8.52 -5.73 -5.62
C ALA A 75 -9.62 -5.10 -4.75
N PRO A 76 -10.52 -4.30 -5.34
CA PRO A 76 -11.74 -3.85 -4.67
C PRO A 76 -12.56 -5.05 -4.19
N SER A 77 -12.87 -5.08 -2.90
CA SER A 77 -13.59 -6.19 -2.28
C SER A 77 -14.46 -5.71 -1.13
N SER A 78 -15.51 -6.44 -0.82
CA SER A 78 -16.38 -6.18 0.32
C SER A 78 -17.04 -7.45 0.82
N GLY A 79 -17.07 -7.64 2.15
CA GLY A 79 -17.72 -8.78 2.78
C GLY A 79 -17.18 -10.16 2.34
N GLY A 80 -15.93 -10.24 1.96
CA GLY A 80 -15.31 -11.48 1.46
C GLY A 80 -15.42 -11.71 -0.05
N VAL A 81 -16.18 -10.84 -0.76
CA VAL A 81 -16.42 -10.96 -2.22
C VAL A 81 -15.56 -9.98 -2.99
N ILE A 82 -14.97 -10.42 -4.08
CA ILE A 82 -14.20 -9.58 -5.02
C ILE A 82 -15.15 -8.82 -5.95
N TRP A 83 -15.05 -7.49 -5.97
CA TRP A 83 -15.92 -6.63 -6.79
C TRP A 83 -15.27 -6.18 -8.10
N GLY A 84 -13.96 -6.16 -8.17
CA GLY A 84 -13.22 -5.70 -9.34
C GLY A 84 -12.02 -6.57 -9.66
N LYS A 85 -11.68 -6.65 -10.95
CA LYS A 85 -10.63 -7.54 -11.44
C LYS A 85 -9.22 -7.14 -10.97
N ALA A 86 -8.91 -5.84 -11.01
CA ALA A 86 -7.55 -5.33 -10.77
C ALA A 86 -6.47 -6.21 -11.48
N ASN A 87 -5.54 -6.76 -10.73
CA ASN A 87 -4.47 -7.62 -11.25
C ASN A 87 -4.77 -9.14 -11.15
N LEU A 88 -6.01 -9.51 -10.82
CA LEU A 88 -6.44 -10.90 -10.62
C LEU A 88 -6.91 -11.55 -11.94
N GLY A 89 -7.14 -12.86 -11.93
CA GLY A 89 -7.78 -13.61 -13.01
C GLY A 89 -9.28 -13.27 -13.17
N ASP A 90 -9.88 -13.70 -14.27
CA ASP A 90 -11.28 -13.35 -14.59
C ASP A 90 -12.29 -14.02 -13.64
N ASP A 91 -11.98 -15.18 -13.12
CA ASP A 91 -12.82 -15.99 -12.23
C ASP A 91 -12.88 -15.50 -10.77
N TRP A 92 -12.12 -14.47 -10.43
CA TRP A 92 -12.13 -13.88 -9.10
C TRP A 92 -13.35 -12.97 -8.87
N VAL A 93 -13.78 -12.23 -9.89
CA VAL A 93 -14.88 -11.26 -9.75
C VAL A 93 -16.20 -11.96 -9.42
N GLY A 94 -16.88 -11.49 -8.37
CA GLY A 94 -18.10 -12.08 -7.85
C GLY A 94 -17.90 -13.33 -6.98
N THR A 95 -16.65 -13.75 -6.77
CA THR A 95 -16.33 -14.92 -5.94
C THR A 95 -16.22 -14.50 -4.46
N ASP A 96 -16.92 -15.22 -3.59
CA ASP A 96 -16.78 -15.13 -2.14
C ASP A 96 -15.56 -15.96 -1.70
N ILE A 97 -14.42 -15.29 -1.58
CA ILE A 97 -13.14 -15.89 -1.22
C ILE A 97 -13.16 -16.37 0.23
N CYS A 98 -13.76 -15.59 1.14
CA CYS A 98 -13.85 -15.96 2.55
C CYS A 98 -14.65 -17.25 2.76
N ALA A 99 -15.84 -17.35 2.16
CA ALA A 99 -16.66 -18.55 2.28
C ALA A 99 -15.98 -19.77 1.66
N LYS A 100 -15.36 -19.62 0.50
CA LYS A 100 -14.66 -20.74 -0.17
C LYS A 100 -13.42 -21.22 0.61
N LEU A 101 -12.61 -20.31 1.13
CA LEU A 101 -11.42 -20.67 1.91
C LEU A 101 -11.85 -21.27 3.27
N ASN A 102 -12.89 -20.74 3.91
CA ASN A 102 -13.46 -21.34 5.10
C ASN A 102 -13.97 -22.76 4.86
N ALA A 103 -14.71 -22.98 3.78
CA ALA A 103 -15.21 -24.33 3.41
C ALA A 103 -14.07 -25.35 3.18
N ARG A 104 -12.92 -24.85 2.70
CA ARG A 104 -11.72 -25.66 2.40
C ARG A 104 -10.91 -26.01 3.64
N THR A 105 -10.76 -25.06 4.55
CA THR A 105 -9.86 -25.18 5.73
C THR A 105 -10.60 -25.51 7.02
N GLY A 106 -11.90 -25.22 7.10
CA GLY A 106 -12.68 -25.24 8.33
C GLY A 106 -12.36 -24.09 9.30
N ILE A 107 -11.51 -23.15 8.92
CA ILE A 107 -11.05 -22.04 9.76
C ILE A 107 -11.82 -20.78 9.37
N PRO A 108 -12.29 -19.95 10.31
CA PRO A 108 -12.94 -18.67 9.98
C PRO A 108 -11.99 -17.72 9.28
N VAL A 109 -12.49 -17.00 8.26
CA VAL A 109 -11.68 -16.15 7.37
C VAL A 109 -12.24 -14.74 7.33
N HIS A 110 -11.35 -13.75 7.39
CA HIS A 110 -11.65 -12.34 7.11
C HIS A 110 -10.75 -11.81 6.00
N MET A 111 -11.28 -10.90 5.18
CA MET A 111 -10.56 -10.33 4.06
C MET A 111 -10.72 -8.81 3.99
N THR A 112 -9.66 -8.11 3.61
CA THR A 112 -9.66 -6.69 3.24
C THR A 112 -8.79 -6.45 2.02
N ASN A 113 -8.58 -5.19 1.61
CA ASN A 113 -7.62 -4.86 0.56
C ASN A 113 -6.18 -4.78 1.11
N ASP A 114 -5.21 -4.83 0.21
CA ASP A 114 -3.77 -4.81 0.52
C ASP A 114 -3.31 -3.56 1.29
N CYS A 115 -3.83 -2.38 0.92
CA CYS A 115 -3.46 -1.14 1.60
C CYS A 115 -4.06 -1.01 3.01
N ASN A 116 -5.27 -1.50 3.23
CA ASN A 116 -5.85 -1.61 4.56
C ASN A 116 -5.05 -2.57 5.43
N ALA A 117 -4.70 -3.74 4.89
CA ALA A 117 -3.86 -4.72 5.58
C ALA A 117 -2.50 -4.14 5.98
N ALA A 118 -1.82 -3.47 5.04
CA ALA A 118 -0.56 -2.79 5.32
C ALA A 118 -0.70 -1.68 6.38
N ALA A 119 -1.79 -0.89 6.34
CA ALA A 119 -2.06 0.14 7.34
C ALA A 119 -2.25 -0.45 8.75
N ILE A 120 -2.97 -1.56 8.88
CA ILE A 120 -3.14 -2.27 10.15
C ILE A 120 -1.78 -2.80 10.64
N GLY A 121 -0.98 -3.37 9.75
CA GLY A 121 0.37 -3.85 10.06
C GLY A 121 1.26 -2.75 10.60
N GLU A 122 1.32 -1.63 9.88
CA GLU A 122 2.09 -0.45 10.30
C GLU A 122 1.62 0.12 11.64
N TYR A 123 0.32 0.14 11.90
CA TYR A 123 -0.23 0.53 13.18
C TYR A 123 0.17 -0.43 14.31
N SER A 124 0.09 -1.73 14.05
CA SER A 124 0.35 -2.78 15.02
C SER A 124 1.83 -2.88 15.43
N ILE A 125 2.74 -2.73 14.45
CA ILE A 125 4.20 -2.78 14.68
C ILE A 125 4.67 -1.64 15.60
N ARG A 126 4.05 -0.47 15.47
CA ARG A 126 4.49 0.71 16.23
C ARG A 126 4.20 0.66 17.72
N HIS A 127 3.30 -0.21 18.19
CA HIS A 127 2.95 -0.41 19.61
C HIS A 127 2.78 0.90 20.43
N LYS A 128 2.56 2.02 19.76
CA LYS A 128 2.57 3.35 20.35
C LYS A 128 1.16 3.94 20.38
N HIS A 129 0.96 4.87 21.28
CA HIS A 129 -0.27 5.67 21.39
C HIS A 129 -0.30 6.76 20.29
N ILE A 130 -0.32 6.33 19.02
CA ILE A 130 -0.29 7.25 17.88
C ILE A 130 -1.68 7.82 17.52
N GLY A 131 -2.72 7.45 18.26
CA GLY A 131 -4.09 7.83 17.93
C GLY A 131 -4.57 7.09 16.67
N SER A 132 -4.53 7.73 15.52
CA SER A 132 -4.89 7.16 14.22
C SER A 132 -3.72 7.20 13.25
N LEU A 133 -3.75 6.35 12.20
CA LEU A 133 -2.69 6.25 11.19
C LEU A 133 -3.30 6.31 9.79
N LEU A 134 -2.79 7.21 8.96
CA LEU A 134 -3.04 7.24 7.51
C LEU A 134 -1.82 6.67 6.78
N LEU A 135 -1.96 5.51 6.17
CA LEU A 135 -0.99 4.99 5.21
C LEU A 135 -1.28 5.55 3.83
N VAL A 136 -0.23 6.01 3.15
CA VAL A 136 -0.26 6.38 1.73
C VAL A 136 0.90 5.67 1.03
N ALA A 137 0.60 4.82 0.05
CA ALA A 137 1.57 3.90 -0.53
C ALA A 137 1.69 4.08 -2.05
N PRO A 138 2.62 4.93 -2.53
CA PRO A 138 2.97 4.98 -3.94
C PRO A 138 3.61 3.67 -4.41
N GLY A 139 3.02 3.07 -5.43
CA GLY A 139 3.47 1.83 -6.06
C GLY A 139 3.18 1.82 -7.55
N THR A 140 2.71 0.71 -8.10
CA THR A 140 2.17 0.65 -9.47
C THR A 140 1.02 1.64 -9.65
N GLY A 141 0.13 1.74 -8.65
CA GLY A 141 -0.86 2.78 -8.46
C GLY A 141 -0.52 3.64 -7.23
N LEU A 142 -1.55 4.20 -6.59
CA LEU A 142 -1.44 4.95 -5.34
C LEU A 142 -2.56 4.51 -4.40
N GLY A 143 -2.22 3.67 -3.44
CA GLY A 143 -3.18 3.18 -2.46
C GLY A 143 -3.09 3.90 -1.11
N GLY A 144 -4.09 3.65 -0.25
CA GLY A 144 -4.12 4.14 1.11
C GLY A 144 -4.97 3.30 2.05
N GLY A 145 -4.74 3.48 3.34
CA GLY A 145 -5.53 2.85 4.40
C GLY A 145 -5.55 3.75 5.63
N PHE A 146 -6.65 3.74 6.36
CA PHE A 146 -6.80 4.56 7.56
C PHE A 146 -7.20 3.70 8.75
N VAL A 147 -6.36 3.73 9.78
CA VAL A 147 -6.58 3.01 11.04
C VAL A 147 -6.98 4.01 12.11
N LEU A 148 -8.16 3.78 12.68
CA LEU A 148 -8.72 4.56 13.78
C LEU A 148 -8.00 4.25 15.10
N PRO A 149 -8.15 5.13 16.13
CA PRO A 149 -7.68 4.81 17.47
C PRO A 149 -8.19 3.45 17.95
N GLY A 150 -7.28 2.62 18.47
CA GLY A 150 -7.59 1.26 18.88
C GLY A 150 -7.36 0.18 17.81
N GLY A 151 -6.82 0.56 16.64
CA GLY A 151 -6.36 -0.41 15.64
C GLY A 151 -7.41 -0.85 14.62
N LYS A 152 -8.62 -0.29 14.66
CA LYS A 152 -9.67 -0.63 13.69
C LYS A 152 -9.49 0.12 12.38
N VAL A 153 -9.40 -0.60 11.28
CA VAL A 153 -9.34 0.02 9.94
C VAL A 153 -10.70 0.60 9.54
N TYR A 154 -10.69 1.72 8.84
CA TYR A 154 -11.87 2.35 8.27
C TYR A 154 -12.07 1.92 6.82
N GLU A 155 -12.95 0.98 6.60
CA GLU A 155 -13.25 0.44 5.26
C GLU A 155 -14.41 1.14 4.54
N GLY A 156 -15.15 1.99 5.25
CA GLY A 156 -16.40 2.56 4.75
C GLY A 156 -17.55 1.53 4.72
N THR A 157 -18.69 1.94 4.17
CA THR A 157 -19.89 1.08 4.13
C THR A 157 -19.74 -0.08 3.14
N ASN A 158 -19.03 0.17 2.02
CA ASN A 158 -18.92 -0.77 0.91
C ASN A 158 -17.52 -1.38 0.78
N GLY A 159 -16.63 -1.20 1.77
CA GLY A 159 -15.23 -1.65 1.69
C GLY A 159 -14.36 -0.88 0.70
N LEU A 160 -14.80 0.31 0.24
CA LEU A 160 -14.12 1.10 -0.79
C LEU A 160 -13.61 2.45 -0.26
N ALA A 161 -13.47 2.61 1.04
CA ALA A 161 -12.89 3.82 1.60
C ALA A 161 -11.38 3.89 1.33
N LEU A 162 -10.84 5.10 1.43
CA LEU A 162 -9.40 5.36 1.30
C LEU A 162 -8.79 5.08 -0.09
N GLU A 163 -9.58 5.19 -1.15
CA GLU A 163 -9.09 5.27 -2.53
C GLU A 163 -8.39 6.62 -2.75
N VAL A 164 -7.34 6.86 -1.96
CA VAL A 164 -6.64 8.17 -1.87
C VAL A 164 -5.99 8.58 -3.19
N GLY A 165 -5.63 7.62 -4.03
CA GLY A 165 -5.05 7.86 -5.35
C GLY A 165 -6.03 8.57 -6.28
N HIS A 166 -7.34 8.45 -6.04
CA HIS A 166 -8.36 8.98 -6.94
C HIS A 166 -8.96 10.32 -6.49
N ILE A 167 -8.44 10.95 -5.42
CA ILE A 167 -8.74 12.35 -5.15
C ILE A 167 -8.16 13.24 -6.27
N SER A 168 -8.85 14.34 -6.59
CA SER A 168 -8.40 15.26 -7.63
C SER A 168 -7.34 16.21 -7.11
N VAL A 169 -6.30 16.45 -7.92
CA VAL A 169 -5.27 17.47 -7.68
C VAL A 169 -5.19 18.44 -8.86
N PRO A 170 -4.94 19.76 -8.64
CA PRO A 170 -5.08 20.80 -9.66
C PRO A 170 -3.82 20.95 -10.52
N PHE A 171 -3.10 19.87 -10.79
CA PHE A 171 -1.89 19.92 -11.60
C PHE A 171 -2.22 19.56 -13.06
N LEU A 172 -1.68 20.35 -13.98
CA LEU A 172 -1.86 20.17 -15.42
C LEU A 172 -0.58 19.65 -16.07
N GLU A 173 -0.72 18.93 -17.16
CA GLU A 173 0.38 18.61 -18.06
C GLU A 173 0.82 19.85 -18.87
N ASP A 174 1.94 19.75 -19.58
CA ASP A 174 2.50 20.87 -20.36
C ASP A 174 1.54 21.38 -21.45
N ASN A 175 0.59 20.54 -21.90
CA ASN A 175 -0.47 20.93 -22.83
C ASN A 175 -1.68 21.63 -22.18
N GLY A 176 -1.64 21.86 -20.86
CA GLY A 176 -2.72 22.48 -20.10
C GLY A 176 -3.87 21.56 -19.73
N GLU A 177 -3.76 20.25 -19.97
CA GLU A 177 -4.81 19.28 -19.64
C GLU A 177 -4.54 18.54 -18.32
N LEU A 178 -5.63 18.06 -17.71
CA LEU A 178 -5.53 17.11 -16.60
C LEU A 178 -5.12 15.73 -17.13
N PRO A 179 -4.16 15.05 -16.49
CA PRO A 179 -3.73 13.71 -16.90
C PRO A 179 -4.84 12.67 -16.74
N ALA A 180 -4.89 11.73 -17.68
CA ALA A 180 -5.79 10.58 -17.60
C ALA A 180 -5.33 9.63 -16.49
N CYS A 181 -6.29 9.09 -15.74
CA CYS A 181 -6.07 8.06 -14.72
C CYS A 181 -6.55 6.70 -15.22
N THR A 182 -5.96 5.63 -14.68
CA THR A 182 -6.35 4.24 -14.95
C THR A 182 -7.80 3.93 -14.55
N CYS A 183 -8.37 4.70 -13.60
CA CYS A 183 -9.78 4.57 -13.20
C CYS A 183 -10.78 5.15 -14.21
N GLY A 184 -10.33 5.72 -15.32
CA GLY A 184 -11.15 6.34 -16.35
C GLY A 184 -11.45 7.82 -16.14
N LEU A 185 -11.08 8.41 -15.00
CA LEU A 185 -11.21 9.84 -14.71
C LEU A 185 -9.93 10.60 -15.12
N LYS A 186 -9.96 11.94 -15.00
CA LYS A 186 -8.81 12.80 -15.20
C LYS A 186 -8.46 13.56 -13.91
N GLY A 187 -7.17 13.87 -13.72
CA GLY A 187 -6.71 14.72 -12.63
C GLY A 187 -6.58 14.04 -11.26
N CYS A 188 -6.67 12.72 -11.21
CA CYS A 188 -6.41 11.97 -9.99
C CYS A 188 -4.97 12.13 -9.53
N MET A 189 -4.71 12.13 -8.22
CA MET A 189 -3.36 12.17 -7.65
C MET A 189 -2.49 11.00 -8.14
N GLU A 190 -3.07 9.81 -8.27
CA GLU A 190 -2.40 8.63 -8.84
C GLU A 190 -1.83 8.88 -10.23
N ALA A 191 -2.54 9.65 -11.06
CA ALA A 191 -2.06 9.99 -12.40
C ALA A 191 -0.78 10.84 -12.39
N TRP A 192 -0.30 11.29 -11.23
CA TRP A 192 0.96 12.00 -11.04
C TRP A 192 2.00 11.20 -10.25
N VAL A 193 1.56 10.37 -9.29
CA VAL A 193 2.42 9.83 -8.24
C VAL A 193 2.75 8.35 -8.43
N SER A 194 1.98 7.61 -9.22
CA SER A 194 2.21 6.18 -9.48
C SER A 194 3.40 5.89 -10.42
N LEU A 195 3.83 4.63 -10.47
CA LEU A 195 4.80 4.16 -11.46
C LEU A 195 4.30 4.35 -12.90
N VAL A 196 2.99 4.15 -13.13
CA VAL A 196 2.36 4.40 -14.44
C VAL A 196 2.49 5.88 -14.81
N ALA A 197 2.25 6.77 -13.86
CA ALA A 197 2.43 8.20 -14.05
C ALA A 197 3.90 8.57 -14.29
N LEU A 198 4.83 7.95 -13.56
CA LEU A 198 6.27 8.17 -13.71
C LEU A 198 6.76 7.84 -15.13
N ARG A 199 6.30 6.72 -15.70
CA ARG A 199 6.58 6.34 -17.10
C ARG A 199 6.10 7.39 -18.10
N ARG A 200 4.86 7.85 -17.93
CA ARG A 200 4.30 8.90 -18.78
C ARG A 200 5.08 10.22 -18.65
N CYS A 201 5.36 10.64 -17.42
CA CYS A 201 6.13 11.86 -17.17
C CYS A 201 7.54 11.77 -17.76
N LEU A 202 8.23 10.64 -17.59
CA LEU A 202 9.53 10.39 -18.20
C LEU A 202 9.46 10.49 -19.73
N GLN A 203 8.47 9.86 -20.35
CA GLN A 203 8.30 9.92 -21.80
C GLN A 203 8.09 11.35 -22.31
N ASN A 204 7.34 12.18 -21.56
CA ASN A 204 7.11 13.57 -21.89
C ASN A 204 8.38 14.41 -21.72
N GLU A 205 9.11 14.23 -20.63
CA GLU A 205 10.37 14.94 -20.39
C GLU A 205 11.44 14.60 -21.45
N LEU A 206 11.62 13.32 -21.82
CA LEU A 206 12.60 12.91 -22.83
C LEU A 206 12.36 13.50 -24.24
N ARG A 207 11.16 14.04 -24.52
CA ARG A 207 10.86 14.76 -25.77
C ARG A 207 11.35 16.21 -25.78
N LYS A 208 11.70 16.75 -24.61
CA LYS A 208 12.13 18.15 -24.47
C LYS A 208 13.58 18.31 -24.92
N PRO A 209 13.91 19.45 -25.57
CA PRO A 209 15.28 19.70 -26.08
C PRO A 209 16.37 19.59 -25.00
N GLU A 210 16.08 19.97 -23.77
CA GLU A 210 17.01 19.93 -22.64
C GLU A 210 17.49 18.51 -22.30
N TRP A 211 16.68 17.48 -22.62
CA TRP A 211 17.01 16.07 -22.39
C TRP A 211 17.37 15.30 -23.67
N ALA A 212 17.55 15.98 -24.81
CA ALA A 212 17.82 15.33 -26.10
C ALA A 212 19.07 14.44 -26.08
N THR A 213 20.09 14.81 -25.29
CA THR A 213 21.35 14.05 -25.13
C THR A 213 21.38 13.15 -23.90
N HIS A 214 20.31 13.09 -23.14
CA HIS A 214 20.24 12.25 -21.96
C HIS A 214 20.33 10.77 -22.33
N HIS A 215 21.08 9.96 -21.58
CA HIS A 215 21.33 8.55 -21.93
C HIS A 215 20.04 7.71 -21.97
N LEU A 216 19.00 8.06 -21.19
CA LEU A 216 17.68 7.42 -21.29
C LEU A 216 16.95 7.77 -22.59
N ASN A 217 17.44 8.69 -23.41
CA ASN A 217 16.83 9.01 -24.71
C ASN A 217 17.28 8.05 -25.83
N SER A 218 17.99 6.97 -25.48
CA SER A 218 18.33 5.88 -26.42
C SER A 218 17.07 5.19 -26.94
N PRO A 219 16.99 4.85 -28.24
CA PRO A 219 15.91 4.05 -28.82
C PRO A 219 15.95 2.58 -28.40
N ASP A 220 17.06 2.11 -27.78
CA ASP A 220 17.32 0.69 -27.53
C ASP A 220 16.58 0.11 -26.32
N SER A 221 15.87 0.93 -25.53
CA SER A 221 15.17 0.53 -24.31
C SER A 221 13.71 0.98 -24.33
N THR A 222 12.85 0.14 -23.77
CA THR A 222 11.44 0.48 -23.56
C THR A 222 11.28 1.53 -22.46
N ILE A 223 10.12 2.18 -22.37
CA ILE A 223 9.85 3.17 -21.32
C ILE A 223 9.82 2.52 -19.92
N GLU A 224 9.43 1.27 -19.85
CA GLU A 224 9.43 0.46 -18.63
C GLU A 224 10.87 0.26 -18.12
N GLU A 225 11.77 -0.16 -18.99
CA GLU A 225 13.19 -0.37 -18.66
C GLU A 225 13.87 0.93 -18.24
N LYS A 226 13.56 2.05 -18.93
CA LYS A 226 14.04 3.38 -18.57
C LYS A 226 13.53 3.82 -17.20
N ALA A 227 12.25 3.64 -16.94
CA ALA A 227 11.64 4.01 -15.65
C ALA A 227 12.21 3.19 -14.48
N PHE A 228 12.59 1.94 -14.73
CA PHE A 228 13.23 1.08 -13.73
C PHE A 228 14.59 1.62 -13.27
N GLN A 229 15.30 2.33 -14.13
CA GLN A 229 16.60 2.92 -13.82
C GLN A 229 16.50 4.21 -12.99
N LEU A 230 15.34 4.90 -13.01
CA LEU A 230 15.18 6.22 -12.42
C LEU A 230 15.53 6.27 -10.93
N ARG A 231 15.20 5.22 -10.16
CA ARG A 231 15.54 5.15 -8.72
C ARG A 231 17.06 5.22 -8.53
N THR A 232 17.80 4.35 -9.21
CA THR A 232 19.26 4.32 -9.15
C THR A 232 19.88 5.61 -9.67
N LEU A 233 19.32 6.19 -10.73
CA LEU A 233 19.77 7.45 -11.29
C LEU A 233 19.58 8.61 -10.30
N ALA A 234 18.44 8.70 -9.64
CA ALA A 234 18.20 9.70 -8.60
C ALA A 234 19.16 9.54 -7.42
N GLU A 235 19.42 8.29 -7.00
CA GLU A 235 20.42 7.98 -5.96
C GLU A 235 21.83 8.41 -6.31
N ASN A 236 22.15 8.49 -7.60
CA ASN A 236 23.43 8.94 -8.14
C ASN A 236 23.44 10.43 -8.58
N GLY A 237 22.38 11.18 -8.30
CA GLY A 237 22.33 12.61 -8.55
C GLY A 237 21.90 13.02 -9.96
N ASP A 238 21.30 12.13 -10.74
CA ASP A 238 20.81 12.44 -12.07
C ASP A 238 19.69 13.49 -12.02
N ALA A 239 19.86 14.57 -12.78
CA ALA A 239 18.99 15.74 -12.70
C ALA A 239 17.55 15.45 -13.19
N LEU A 240 17.39 14.65 -14.26
CA LEU A 240 16.08 14.28 -14.78
C LEU A 240 15.31 13.39 -13.78
N ALA A 241 15.99 12.38 -13.24
CA ALA A 241 15.40 11.48 -12.26
C ALA A 241 14.99 12.23 -10.98
N ILE A 242 15.84 13.11 -10.48
CA ILE A 242 15.56 13.96 -9.32
C ILE A 242 14.37 14.88 -9.62
N GLN A 243 14.30 15.51 -10.78
CA GLN A 243 13.18 16.38 -11.19
C GLN A 243 11.85 15.63 -11.16
N LEU A 244 11.82 14.40 -11.70
CA LEU A 244 10.63 13.57 -11.75
C LEU A 244 10.16 13.17 -10.35
N PHE A 245 11.05 12.67 -9.50
CA PHE A 245 10.70 12.29 -8.13
C PHE A 245 10.34 13.49 -7.24
N LYS A 246 10.99 14.63 -7.44
CA LYS A 246 10.63 15.88 -6.75
C LYS A 246 9.20 16.30 -7.07
N ARG A 247 8.82 16.25 -8.36
CA ARG A 247 7.45 16.53 -8.79
C ARG A 247 6.44 15.56 -8.16
N GLN A 248 6.76 14.26 -8.15
CA GLN A 248 5.92 13.25 -7.50
C GLN A 248 5.75 13.51 -6.00
N GLY A 249 6.84 13.70 -5.28
CA GLY A 249 6.81 13.96 -3.84
C GLY A 249 6.02 15.23 -3.50
N TYR A 250 6.23 16.30 -4.26
CA TYR A 250 5.51 17.55 -4.06
C TYR A 250 3.99 17.38 -4.28
N ILE A 251 3.57 16.74 -5.39
CA ILE A 251 2.14 16.51 -5.68
C ILE A 251 1.52 15.56 -4.65
N LEU A 252 2.24 14.54 -4.21
CA LEU A 252 1.81 13.64 -3.14
C LEU A 252 1.52 14.41 -1.86
N GLY A 253 2.45 15.25 -1.42
CA GLY A 253 2.28 16.05 -0.21
C GLY A 253 1.12 17.04 -0.33
N TYR A 254 0.95 17.66 -1.49
CA TYR A 254 -0.17 18.55 -1.77
C TYR A 254 -1.52 17.83 -1.59
N GLY A 255 -1.67 16.62 -2.15
CA GLY A 255 -2.89 15.81 -1.98
C GLY A 255 -3.08 15.30 -0.55
N ILE A 256 -2.00 14.91 0.13
CA ILE A 256 -2.06 14.49 1.55
C ILE A 256 -2.62 15.61 2.43
N ALA A 257 -2.36 16.87 2.12
CA ALA A 257 -2.91 17.99 2.89
C ALA A 257 -4.46 18.02 2.86
N ASP A 258 -5.08 17.61 1.77
CA ASP A 258 -6.54 17.52 1.70
C ASP A 258 -7.05 16.28 2.48
N LEU A 259 -6.33 15.17 2.46
CA LEU A 259 -6.64 13.98 3.27
C LEU A 259 -6.53 14.29 4.77
N VAL A 260 -5.47 14.97 5.18
CA VAL A 260 -5.27 15.39 6.58
C VAL A 260 -6.41 16.30 7.05
N ARG A 261 -6.87 17.20 6.18
CA ARG A 261 -8.00 18.10 6.50
C ARG A 261 -9.32 17.36 6.75
N VAL A 262 -9.49 16.18 6.14
CA VAL A 262 -10.72 15.37 6.25
C VAL A 262 -10.62 14.35 7.38
N LEU A 263 -9.43 13.74 7.57
CA LEU A 263 -9.23 12.57 8.44
C LEU A 263 -8.57 12.93 9.78
N ASP A 264 -7.82 14.04 9.85
CA ASP A 264 -7.02 14.47 11.00
C ASP A 264 -6.21 13.32 11.64
N PRO A 265 -5.31 12.66 10.88
CA PRO A 265 -4.56 11.51 11.37
C PRO A 265 -3.52 11.93 12.42
N GLY A 266 -3.29 11.08 13.43
CA GLY A 266 -2.19 11.25 14.37
C GLY A 266 -0.82 11.05 13.72
N LEU A 267 -0.76 10.19 12.69
CA LEU A 267 0.46 9.89 11.93
C LEU A 267 0.13 9.63 10.45
N VAL A 268 0.91 10.21 9.55
CA VAL A 268 0.94 9.87 8.12
C VAL A 268 2.15 8.97 7.86
N VAL A 269 1.91 7.78 7.35
CA VAL A 269 2.96 6.82 6.99
C VAL A 269 3.07 6.72 5.47
N LEU A 270 4.28 6.90 4.95
CA LEU A 270 4.58 6.72 3.53
C LEU A 270 5.10 5.30 3.31
N GLY A 271 4.36 4.51 2.53
CA GLY A 271 4.73 3.16 2.14
C GLY A 271 5.30 3.07 0.72
N GLY A 272 5.32 1.85 0.19
CA GLY A 272 5.76 1.55 -1.18
C GLY A 272 7.27 1.50 -1.36
N GLY A 273 7.71 1.13 -2.56
CA GLY A 273 9.12 0.85 -2.87
C GLY A 273 10.09 2.02 -2.68
N LEU A 274 9.62 3.25 -2.56
CA LEU A 274 10.47 4.42 -2.28
C LEU A 274 10.97 4.44 -0.82
N ALA A 275 10.32 3.73 0.10
CA ALA A 275 10.76 3.62 1.49
C ALA A 275 12.16 2.98 1.61
N GLU A 276 12.58 2.18 0.62
CA GLU A 276 13.89 1.53 0.58
C GLU A 276 14.95 2.31 -0.21
N SER A 277 14.58 3.44 -0.83
CA SER A 277 15.54 4.23 -1.62
C SER A 277 16.52 5.00 -0.75
N LYS A 278 17.75 5.21 -1.25
CA LYS A 278 18.78 6.02 -0.55
C LYS A 278 18.42 7.50 -0.48
N PHE A 279 17.52 7.98 -1.34
CA PHE A 279 17.05 9.37 -1.32
C PHE A 279 15.69 9.53 -0.61
N ARG A 280 15.24 8.53 0.14
CA ARG A 280 13.94 8.56 0.83
C ARG A 280 13.74 9.81 1.70
N ASP A 281 14.76 10.26 2.40
CA ASP A 281 14.66 11.44 3.26
C ASP A 281 14.45 12.71 2.43
N GLN A 282 15.16 12.83 1.30
CA GLN A 282 14.96 13.91 0.35
C GLN A 282 13.57 13.86 -0.31
N PHE A 283 13.07 12.67 -0.62
CA PHE A 283 11.72 12.50 -1.13
C PHE A 283 10.68 12.94 -0.09
N LEU A 284 10.86 12.58 1.18
CA LEU A 284 10.02 13.02 2.29
C LEU A 284 10.03 14.55 2.45
N ASP A 285 11.16 15.20 2.24
CA ASP A 285 11.24 16.67 2.25
C ASP A 285 10.42 17.28 1.12
N TRP A 286 10.42 16.68 -0.07
CA TRP A 286 9.56 17.13 -1.17
C TRP A 286 8.08 16.93 -0.88
N VAL A 287 7.71 15.82 -0.23
CA VAL A 287 6.34 15.58 0.25
C VAL A 287 5.94 16.65 1.28
N LYS A 288 6.79 16.90 2.27
CA LYS A 288 6.55 17.97 3.26
C LYS A 288 6.45 19.36 2.63
N GLY A 289 7.21 19.61 1.56
CA GLY A 289 7.12 20.85 0.78
C GLY A 289 5.74 21.07 0.19
N GLY A 290 5.21 20.07 -0.53
CA GLY A 290 3.86 20.12 -1.09
C GLY A 290 2.76 20.19 -0.03
N PHE A 291 2.91 19.43 1.06
CA PHE A 291 2.00 19.49 2.20
C PHE A 291 1.95 20.88 2.82
N ASN A 292 3.11 21.48 3.10
CA ASN A 292 3.20 22.79 3.76
C ASN A 292 2.62 23.91 2.89
N GLU A 293 2.65 23.80 1.57
CA GLU A 293 2.04 24.78 0.69
C GLU A 293 0.50 24.74 0.75
N ARG A 294 -0.08 23.54 0.86
CA ARG A 294 -1.53 23.32 0.81
C ARG A 294 -2.18 23.27 2.18
N ALA A 295 -1.47 22.81 3.21
CA ALA A 295 -2.01 22.59 4.53
C ALA A 295 -2.29 23.91 5.26
N TRP A 296 -3.41 23.97 5.95
CA TRP A 296 -3.70 25.01 6.92
C TRP A 296 -2.59 25.05 8.00
N SER A 297 -2.32 26.24 8.52
CA SER A 297 -1.26 26.41 9.54
C SER A 297 -1.46 25.51 10.76
N VAL A 298 -2.69 25.28 11.17
CA VAL A 298 -3.03 24.42 12.33
C VAL A 298 -2.71 22.93 12.11
N TYR A 299 -2.60 22.47 10.86
CA TYR A 299 -2.14 21.11 10.54
C TYR A 299 -0.62 20.99 10.42
N ARG A 300 0.09 22.10 10.49
CA ARG A 300 1.55 22.15 10.50
C ARG A 300 2.09 22.32 11.92
N HIS A 301 1.51 23.26 12.67
CA HIS A 301 1.90 23.57 14.02
C HIS A 301 0.68 23.90 14.90
N SER A 302 0.76 23.53 16.17
CA SER A 302 -0.25 23.86 17.15
C SER A 302 -0.38 25.39 17.29
N PRO A 303 -1.59 25.96 17.30
CA PRO A 303 -1.79 27.40 17.54
C PRO A 303 -1.54 27.80 18.99
N ILE A 304 -1.51 26.84 19.92
CA ILE A 304 -1.30 27.06 21.36
C ILE A 304 0.17 26.85 21.73
N GLU A 305 0.81 25.84 21.11
CA GLU A 305 2.20 25.45 21.29
C GLU A 305 2.89 25.50 19.93
N PRO A 306 3.34 26.65 19.42
CA PRO A 306 3.79 26.80 18.01
C PRO A 306 4.98 25.89 17.63
N GLU A 307 5.79 25.44 18.58
CA GLU A 307 6.88 24.50 18.41
C GLU A 307 6.39 23.06 18.20
N LYS A 308 5.14 22.76 18.56
CA LYS A 308 4.55 21.42 18.42
C LYS A 308 4.01 21.20 17.01
N ILE A 309 4.62 20.26 16.31
CA ILE A 309 4.12 19.78 15.01
C ILE A 309 2.82 18.99 15.22
N THR A 310 1.80 19.26 14.41
CA THR A 310 0.49 18.62 14.52
C THR A 310 0.31 17.44 13.55
N THR A 311 0.92 17.47 12.36
CA THR A 311 0.91 16.34 11.43
C THR A 311 2.32 15.73 11.34
N HIS A 312 2.46 14.49 11.77
CA HIS A 312 3.71 13.75 11.72
C HIS A 312 3.77 12.89 10.47
N PHE A 313 4.98 12.79 9.88
CA PHE A 313 5.27 11.95 8.72
C PHE A 313 6.38 10.97 9.04
N GLU A 314 6.15 9.71 8.77
CA GLU A 314 7.16 8.64 8.91
C GLU A 314 7.16 7.74 7.67
N TRP A 315 8.25 7.02 7.47
CA TRP A 315 8.30 5.92 6.51
C TRP A 315 7.70 4.65 7.12
N ALA A 316 7.18 3.78 6.25
CA ALA A 316 6.76 2.45 6.63
C ALA A 316 7.94 1.65 7.22
N GLU A 317 7.69 0.93 8.31
CA GLU A 317 8.68 0.12 9.04
C GLU A 317 8.48 -1.38 8.83
N GLY A 318 7.25 -1.81 8.51
CA GLY A 318 6.90 -3.22 8.40
C GLY A 318 7.41 -3.90 7.12
N GLY A 319 7.95 -3.12 6.18
CA GLY A 319 8.50 -3.64 4.93
C GLY A 319 7.49 -4.53 4.20
N ASP A 320 8.02 -5.54 3.57
CA ASP A 320 7.25 -6.52 2.78
C ASP A 320 6.30 -7.42 3.61
N GLY A 321 6.43 -7.43 4.92
CA GLY A 321 5.60 -8.23 5.83
C GLY A 321 4.43 -7.47 6.44
N ALA A 322 4.33 -6.15 6.24
CA ALA A 322 3.34 -5.31 6.93
C ALA A 322 1.90 -5.81 6.73
N ALA A 323 1.51 -6.11 5.49
CA ALA A 323 0.16 -6.54 5.17
C ALA A 323 -0.19 -7.90 5.82
N SER A 324 0.66 -8.91 5.68
CA SER A 324 0.43 -10.21 6.31
C SER A 324 0.41 -10.12 7.85
N ILE A 325 1.26 -9.29 8.47
CA ILE A 325 1.22 -9.00 9.91
C ILE A 325 -0.14 -8.36 10.26
N GLY A 326 -0.57 -7.35 9.54
CA GLY A 326 -1.86 -6.67 9.73
C GLY A 326 -3.03 -7.65 9.68
N MET A 327 -3.00 -8.59 8.75
CA MET A 327 -4.05 -9.60 8.59
C MET A 327 -4.03 -10.64 9.72
N ALA A 328 -2.85 -11.04 10.21
CA ALA A 328 -2.75 -11.92 11.38
C ALA A 328 -3.32 -11.25 12.66
N TYR A 329 -3.03 -9.97 12.85
CA TYR A 329 -3.61 -9.19 13.95
C TYR A 329 -5.12 -9.06 13.82
N THR A 330 -5.63 -8.77 12.62
CA THR A 330 -7.07 -8.70 12.36
C THR A 330 -7.77 -10.02 12.67
N ALA A 331 -7.20 -11.15 12.23
CA ALA A 331 -7.73 -12.48 12.55
C ALA A 331 -7.76 -12.73 14.07
N ARG A 332 -6.70 -12.32 14.78
CA ARG A 332 -6.66 -12.43 16.25
C ARG A 332 -7.75 -11.61 16.93
N GLU A 333 -7.96 -10.37 16.51
CA GLU A 333 -8.98 -9.48 17.08
C GLU A 333 -10.40 -10.00 16.82
N LEU A 334 -10.66 -10.57 15.64
CA LEU A 334 -11.99 -11.04 15.26
C LEU A 334 -12.30 -12.43 15.81
N PHE A 335 -11.33 -13.34 15.94
CA PHE A 335 -11.55 -14.76 16.21
C PHE A 335 -10.84 -15.27 17.48
N GLY A 336 -10.15 -14.41 18.19
CA GLY A 336 -9.37 -14.76 19.39
C GLY A 336 -10.15 -14.83 20.71
N HIS A 337 -11.45 -14.64 20.69
CA HIS A 337 -12.32 -14.59 21.88
C HIS A 337 -12.90 -15.95 22.29
#